data_187bb311ca589faeb9e77ec6de2f09e4
#
_entry.id   187bb311ca589faeb9e77ec6de2f09e4
#
_cell.length_a   1.000
_cell.length_b   1.000
_cell.length_c   1.000
_cell.angle_alpha   90.00
_cell.angle_beta   90.00
_cell.angle_gamma   90.00
#
_symmetry.space_group_name_H-M   'P 1'
#
loop_
_entity.id
_entity.type
_entity.pdbx_description
1 polymer ?
#
loop_
_entity_poly.entity_id
_entity_poly.type
_entity_poly.pdbx_seq_one_letter_code
_entity_poly.pdbx_strand_id
1 'polypeptide(L)'
;MGAFVTNGPCRFNTVNDTEPSLNPHSYTEHANVLYIDQPVPAGFSYGNGTQPRTTKEAALVVYDFLQVFFERFPAYQGRDVGLFTSSYGGHYGPEFARLILERNGGEAVATGKRHEIKLTALAVDNGWFDVSIQERANIDFAHSNPIRQLINDTLYEEVVESFETTHLPLIDKCADEGTDESCHAAFISYSQDMEFAIMGAWPEGTRPSDIRPNPPDVPSAEEYLGRKDIRKAIGAQKEFEECSWPMGFIDTGDGTAQAPLSPHKLPPWGLYRWQELC
;
A
#
# COMPACT_ATOMS: atom_id res chain seq x y z
N MET A 1 4.50 4.34 9.00
CA MET A 1 5.85 4.30 8.36
C MET A 1 6.18 5.60 7.59
N GLY A 2 5.27 6.24 6.84
CA GLY A 2 5.56 7.44 6.06
C GLY A 2 6.28 8.56 6.83
N ALA A 3 5.91 8.78 8.09
CA ALA A 3 6.51 9.79 8.94
C ALA A 3 7.98 9.55 9.30
N PHE A 4 8.49 8.31 9.19
CA PHE A 4 9.83 7.90 9.65
C PHE A 4 10.72 7.28 8.57
N VAL A 5 10.16 6.81 7.47
CA VAL A 5 10.92 6.03 6.47
C VAL A 5 10.95 6.71 5.10
N THR A 6 9.91 7.48 4.74
CA THR A 6 9.83 8.09 3.41
C THR A 6 10.04 9.61 3.44
N ASN A 7 8.98 10.37 3.58
CA ASN A 7 8.94 11.83 3.42
C ASN A 7 8.69 12.61 4.71
N GLY A 8 8.70 11.92 5.84
CA GLY A 8 8.44 12.51 7.15
C GLY A 8 9.57 13.34 7.74
N PRO A 9 9.30 14.03 8.86
CA PRO A 9 10.27 14.92 9.49
C PRO A 9 11.45 14.20 10.14
N CYS A 10 11.30 12.92 10.40
CA CYS A 10 12.33 12.08 11.03
C CYS A 10 12.68 10.90 10.14
N ARG A 11 13.91 10.42 10.22
CA ARG A 11 14.37 9.23 9.50
C ARG A 11 15.40 8.45 10.30
N PHE A 12 15.48 7.17 10.04
CA PHE A 12 16.61 6.32 10.39
C PHE A 12 17.56 6.27 9.19
N ASN A 13 18.85 6.49 9.40
CA ASN A 13 19.84 6.52 8.31
C ASN A 13 20.47 5.15 8.09
N THR A 14 20.55 4.33 9.15
CA THR A 14 21.10 2.97 9.10
C THR A 14 20.20 2.01 9.90
N VAL A 15 20.35 0.72 9.64
CA VAL A 15 19.63 -0.33 10.38
C VAL A 15 20.04 -0.46 11.85
N ASN A 16 21.14 0.18 12.24
CA ASN A 16 21.63 0.19 13.62
C ASN A 16 21.18 1.42 14.43
N ASP A 17 20.47 2.35 13.79
CA ASP A 17 19.99 3.54 14.47
C ASP A 17 18.85 3.16 15.43
N THR A 18 19.00 3.48 16.70
CA THR A 18 17.98 3.27 17.74
C THR A 18 17.10 4.50 17.95
N GLU A 19 17.50 5.65 17.42
CA GLU A 19 16.78 6.93 17.48
C GLU A 19 16.75 7.57 16.09
N PRO A 20 15.64 8.19 15.70
CA PRO A 20 15.56 8.88 14.42
C PRO A 20 16.32 10.20 14.44
N SER A 21 16.80 10.63 13.30
CA SER A 21 17.36 11.95 13.05
C SER A 21 16.43 12.81 12.21
N LEU A 22 16.65 14.13 12.21
CA LEU A 22 15.88 15.03 11.35
C LEU A 22 16.12 14.71 9.87
N ASN A 23 15.04 14.72 9.11
CA ASN A 23 15.07 14.60 7.66
C ASN A 23 15.05 16.00 7.00
N PRO A 24 16.19 16.51 6.48
CA PRO A 24 16.25 17.84 5.88
C PRO A 24 15.48 17.94 4.54
N HIS A 25 14.98 16.81 4.01
CA HIS A 25 14.20 16.73 2.78
C HIS A 25 12.73 16.35 3.04
N SER A 26 12.27 16.57 4.27
CA SER A 26 10.90 16.27 4.64
C SER A 26 9.90 17.15 3.89
N TYR A 27 8.77 16.58 3.57
CA TYR A 27 7.63 17.35 3.02
C TYR A 27 7.09 18.37 4.02
N THR A 28 7.35 18.19 5.32
CA THR A 28 6.97 19.14 6.37
C THR A 28 7.73 20.48 6.30
N GLU A 29 8.81 20.56 5.52
CA GLU A 29 9.49 21.82 5.22
C GLU A 29 8.64 22.75 4.33
N HIS A 30 7.67 22.20 3.60
CA HIS A 30 6.90 22.93 2.59
C HIS A 30 5.39 22.88 2.82
N ALA A 31 4.89 21.92 3.60
CA ALA A 31 3.46 21.70 3.83
C ALA A 31 3.18 21.20 5.24
N ASN A 32 1.93 21.37 5.71
CA ASN A 32 1.44 20.59 6.83
C ASN A 32 1.12 19.19 6.35
N VAL A 33 1.69 18.16 6.98
CA VAL A 33 1.50 16.78 6.57
C VAL A 33 0.76 16.02 7.65
N LEU A 34 -0.29 15.31 7.24
CA LEU A 34 -1.07 14.41 8.08
C LEU A 34 -0.79 12.97 7.64
N TYR A 35 -0.22 12.17 8.52
CA TYR A 35 0.00 10.74 8.30
C TYR A 35 -1.14 9.97 8.94
N ILE A 36 -1.80 9.12 8.16
CA ILE A 36 -2.96 8.34 8.59
C ILE A 36 -2.58 6.86 8.53
N ASP A 37 -2.61 6.18 9.67
CA ASP A 37 -2.50 4.73 9.72
C ASP A 37 -3.84 4.12 9.32
N GLN A 38 -3.87 3.46 8.16
CA GLN A 38 -5.09 2.89 7.59
C GLN A 38 -4.77 1.60 6.80
N PRO A 39 -5.75 0.69 6.68
CA PRO A 39 -7.00 0.65 7.42
C PRO A 39 -6.81 0.21 8.88
N VAL A 40 -7.84 0.33 9.70
CA VAL A 40 -7.81 -0.24 11.06
C VAL A 40 -7.70 -1.77 10.95
N PRO A 41 -6.76 -2.45 11.68
CA PRO A 41 -5.95 -1.98 12.80
C PRO A 41 -4.47 -1.67 12.47
N ALA A 42 -4.12 -1.31 11.23
CA ALA A 42 -2.73 -0.98 10.87
C ALA A 42 -2.17 0.20 11.70
N GLY A 43 -0.87 0.20 11.91
CA GLY A 43 -0.15 1.22 12.67
C GLY A 43 -0.62 1.31 14.11
N PHE A 44 -0.95 2.50 14.53
CA PHE A 44 -1.57 2.78 15.84
C PHE A 44 -3.09 2.94 15.77
N SER A 45 -3.70 2.78 14.59
CA SER A 45 -5.15 2.89 14.46
C SER A 45 -5.85 1.73 15.16
N TYR A 46 -6.92 2.05 15.89
CA TYR A 46 -7.72 1.08 16.63
C TYR A 46 -9.20 1.45 16.61
N GLY A 47 -10.06 0.48 16.84
CA GLY A 47 -11.50 0.68 16.92
C GLY A 47 -12.25 -0.60 17.21
N ASN A 48 -13.50 -0.47 17.65
CA ASN A 48 -14.38 -1.60 17.98
C ASN A 48 -15.42 -1.88 16.88
N GLY A 49 -15.31 -1.18 15.75
CA GLY A 49 -16.21 -1.33 14.59
C GLY A 49 -15.81 -2.48 13.69
N THR A 50 -16.64 -2.73 12.67
CA THR A 50 -16.29 -3.63 11.58
C THR A 50 -15.08 -3.07 10.83
N GLN A 51 -14.07 -3.90 10.66
CA GLN A 51 -12.88 -3.50 9.91
C GLN A 51 -13.23 -3.38 8.42
N PRO A 52 -12.72 -2.35 7.72
CA PRO A 52 -12.85 -2.25 6.28
C PRO A 52 -12.24 -3.47 5.60
N ARG A 53 -12.96 -4.04 4.65
CA ARG A 53 -12.53 -5.20 3.88
C ARG A 53 -12.28 -4.88 2.41
N THR A 54 -12.64 -3.68 2.00
CA THR A 54 -12.51 -3.20 0.62
C THR A 54 -11.88 -1.81 0.59
N THR A 55 -11.26 -1.46 -0.54
CA THR A 55 -10.73 -0.12 -0.78
C THR A 55 -11.83 0.94 -0.66
N LYS A 56 -13.05 0.65 -1.12
CA LYS A 56 -14.22 1.52 -0.96
C LYS A 56 -14.62 1.74 0.50
N GLU A 57 -14.63 0.67 1.30
CA GLU A 57 -14.91 0.79 2.74
C GLU A 57 -13.81 1.56 3.46
N ALA A 58 -12.54 1.33 3.12
CA ALA A 58 -11.42 2.10 3.66
C ALA A 58 -11.54 3.59 3.30
N ALA A 59 -11.96 3.91 2.07
CA ALA A 59 -12.20 5.29 1.63
C ALA A 59 -13.28 6.00 2.47
N LEU A 60 -14.36 5.29 2.81
CA LEU A 60 -15.42 5.84 3.68
C LEU A 60 -14.87 6.17 5.07
N VAL A 61 -14.08 5.28 5.66
CA VAL A 61 -13.47 5.49 6.98
C VAL A 61 -12.51 6.68 6.96
N VAL A 62 -11.65 6.77 5.94
CA VAL A 62 -10.70 7.89 5.80
C VAL A 62 -11.44 9.20 5.55
N TYR A 63 -12.49 9.20 4.73
CA TYR A 63 -13.32 10.39 4.51
C TYR A 63 -13.96 10.87 5.82
N ASP A 64 -14.59 10.00 6.60
CA ASP A 64 -15.17 10.35 7.89
C ASP A 64 -14.12 10.83 8.90
N PHE A 65 -12.94 10.20 8.93
CA PHE A 65 -11.81 10.69 9.72
C PHE A 65 -11.43 12.12 9.33
N LEU A 66 -11.33 12.44 8.05
CA LEU A 66 -11.00 13.79 7.58
C LEU A 66 -12.10 14.80 7.96
N GLN A 67 -13.37 14.42 7.96
CA GLN A 67 -14.45 15.27 8.43
C GLN A 67 -14.27 15.63 9.92
N VAL A 68 -13.98 14.63 10.77
CA VAL A 68 -13.69 14.84 12.19
C VAL A 68 -12.42 15.68 12.39
N PHE A 69 -11.40 15.44 11.58
CA PHE A 69 -10.17 16.24 11.62
C PHE A 69 -10.46 17.73 11.34
N PHE A 70 -11.19 18.06 10.29
CA PHE A 70 -11.52 19.44 9.97
C PHE A 70 -12.44 20.09 11.00
N GLU A 71 -13.33 19.32 11.61
CA GLU A 71 -14.15 19.81 12.73
C GLU A 71 -13.29 20.19 13.95
N ARG A 72 -12.32 19.33 14.30
CA ARG A 72 -11.42 19.53 15.45
C ARG A 72 -10.33 20.57 15.22
N PHE A 73 -9.92 20.72 13.96
CA PHE A 73 -8.85 21.63 13.58
C PHE A 73 -9.33 22.61 12.49
N PRO A 74 -10.22 23.56 12.83
CA PRO A 74 -10.85 24.45 11.84
C PRO A 74 -9.84 25.36 11.11
N ALA A 75 -8.63 25.57 11.63
CA ALA A 75 -7.58 26.32 10.97
C ALA A 75 -7.09 25.67 9.65
N TYR A 76 -7.41 24.41 9.41
CA TYR A 76 -7.09 23.69 8.19
C TYR A 76 -8.23 23.62 7.18
N GLN A 77 -9.46 24.05 7.55
CA GLN A 77 -10.59 24.08 6.64
C GLN A 77 -10.32 25.04 5.47
N GLY A 78 -10.79 24.67 4.28
CA GLY A 78 -10.65 25.46 3.06
C GLY A 78 -9.24 25.59 2.50
N ARG A 79 -8.24 24.93 3.10
CA ARG A 79 -6.89 24.82 2.53
C ARG A 79 -6.86 23.79 1.42
N ASP A 80 -5.93 23.96 0.49
CA ASP A 80 -5.64 22.95 -0.51
C ASP A 80 -5.15 21.66 0.14
N VAL A 81 -5.66 20.52 -0.34
CA VAL A 81 -5.34 19.19 0.15
C VAL A 81 -4.72 18.38 -0.99
N GLY A 82 -3.55 17.79 -0.73
CA GLY A 82 -2.93 16.80 -1.61
C GLY A 82 -2.96 15.42 -0.96
N LEU A 83 -3.28 14.40 -1.73
CA LEU A 83 -3.12 12.99 -1.35
C LEU A 83 -1.80 12.47 -1.92
N PHE A 84 -0.96 11.90 -1.05
CA PHE A 84 0.30 11.24 -1.40
C PHE A 84 0.24 9.80 -0.93
N THR A 85 0.36 8.88 -1.85
CA THR A 85 0.24 7.44 -1.58
C THR A 85 1.37 6.67 -2.23
N SER A 86 1.66 5.47 -1.75
CA SER A 86 2.72 4.61 -2.28
C SER A 86 2.26 3.15 -2.33
N SER A 87 2.83 2.34 -3.21
CA SER A 87 2.60 0.91 -3.30
C SER A 87 1.10 0.60 -3.53
N TYR A 88 0.44 -0.14 -2.64
CA TYR A 88 -1.02 -0.36 -2.69
C TYR A 88 -1.84 0.94 -2.68
N GLY A 89 -1.20 2.06 -2.37
CA GLY A 89 -1.75 3.39 -2.56
C GLY A 89 -2.13 3.73 -3.99
N GLY A 90 -1.71 2.94 -4.99
CA GLY A 90 -2.22 2.97 -6.35
C GLY A 90 -3.72 2.66 -6.44
N HIS A 91 -4.25 1.86 -5.53
CA HIS A 91 -5.67 1.59 -5.36
C HIS A 91 -6.32 2.59 -4.39
N TYR A 92 -5.73 2.79 -3.20
CA TYR A 92 -6.30 3.70 -2.20
C TYR A 92 -6.39 5.15 -2.67
N GLY A 93 -5.32 5.69 -3.27
CA GLY A 93 -5.26 7.10 -3.64
C GLY A 93 -6.36 7.52 -4.60
N PRO A 94 -6.54 6.85 -5.75
CA PRO A 94 -7.61 7.13 -6.70
C PRO A 94 -9.01 7.00 -6.09
N GLU A 95 -9.27 5.95 -5.28
CA GLU A 95 -10.57 5.73 -4.67
C GLU A 95 -10.89 6.79 -3.59
N PHE A 96 -9.90 7.17 -2.80
CA PHE A 96 -10.05 8.27 -1.83
C PHE A 96 -10.34 9.60 -2.55
N ALA A 97 -9.60 9.89 -3.63
CA ALA A 97 -9.82 11.08 -4.44
C ALA A 97 -11.22 11.08 -5.06
N ARG A 98 -11.63 9.95 -5.68
CA ARG A 98 -12.95 9.79 -6.27
C ARG A 98 -14.07 10.07 -5.25
N LEU A 99 -13.98 9.43 -4.06
CA LEU A 99 -14.97 9.62 -3.00
C LEU A 99 -15.03 11.07 -2.50
N ILE A 100 -13.88 11.70 -2.28
CA ILE A 100 -13.82 13.11 -1.85
C ILE A 100 -14.51 14.01 -2.88
N LEU A 101 -14.18 13.86 -4.16
CA LEU A 101 -14.77 14.68 -5.23
C LEU A 101 -16.29 14.45 -5.35
N GLU A 102 -16.74 13.20 -5.26
CA GLU A 102 -18.16 12.87 -5.25
C GLU A 102 -18.90 13.52 -4.07
N ARG A 103 -18.33 13.41 -2.87
CA ARG A 103 -18.93 13.97 -1.65
C ARG A 103 -18.94 15.49 -1.62
N ASN A 104 -17.92 16.14 -2.20
CA ASN A 104 -17.89 17.60 -2.35
C ASN A 104 -19.05 18.12 -3.19
N GLY A 105 -19.48 17.40 -4.21
CA GLY A 105 -20.65 17.72 -5.03
C GLY A 105 -22.00 17.39 -4.36
N GLY A 106 -22.00 16.79 -3.18
CA GLY A 106 -23.18 16.29 -2.51
C GLY A 106 -23.93 17.30 -1.66
N GLU A 107 -25.21 17.02 -1.38
CA GLU A 107 -26.10 17.86 -0.56
C GLU A 107 -25.53 18.14 0.85
N ALA A 108 -24.81 17.19 1.44
CA ALA A 108 -24.27 17.33 2.78
C ALA A 108 -23.22 18.44 2.89
N VAL A 109 -22.40 18.64 1.85
CA VAL A 109 -21.47 19.78 1.77
C VAL A 109 -22.23 21.06 1.43
N ALA A 110 -23.12 21.01 0.46
CA ALA A 110 -23.93 22.18 0.06
C ALA A 110 -24.78 22.75 1.23
N THR A 111 -25.21 21.91 2.16
CA THR A 111 -25.99 22.33 3.35
C THR A 111 -25.13 22.59 4.59
N GLY A 112 -23.80 22.49 4.50
CA GLY A 112 -22.87 22.69 5.62
C GLY A 112 -22.87 21.58 6.67
N LYS A 113 -23.47 20.42 6.40
CA LYS A 113 -23.43 19.24 7.29
C LYS A 113 -22.08 18.49 7.24
N ARG A 114 -21.32 18.72 6.18
CA ARG A 114 -19.98 18.17 5.97
C ARG A 114 -19.05 19.27 5.44
N HIS A 115 -17.77 19.16 5.76
CA HIS A 115 -16.75 20.09 5.27
C HIS A 115 -16.36 19.73 3.84
N GLU A 116 -16.26 20.74 2.98
CA GLU A 116 -15.61 20.57 1.68
C GLU A 116 -14.13 20.27 1.88
N ILE A 117 -13.62 19.26 1.19
CA ILE A 117 -12.20 18.91 1.15
C ILE A 117 -11.66 19.40 -0.19
N LYS A 118 -10.97 20.51 -0.20
CA LYS A 118 -10.43 21.13 -1.42
C LYS A 118 -9.25 20.30 -1.96
N LEU A 119 -9.56 19.14 -2.54
CA LEU A 119 -8.58 18.24 -3.14
C LEU A 119 -8.01 18.85 -4.42
N THR A 120 -6.71 19.12 -4.45
CA THR A 120 -6.01 19.77 -5.58
C THR A 120 -4.94 18.89 -6.20
N ALA A 121 -4.50 17.84 -5.53
CA ALA A 121 -3.46 16.95 -6.04
C ALA A 121 -3.65 15.51 -5.55
N LEU A 122 -3.31 14.57 -6.42
CA LEU A 122 -3.07 13.17 -6.11
C LEU A 122 -1.69 12.80 -6.66
N ALA A 123 -0.81 12.33 -5.80
CA ALA A 123 0.49 11.79 -6.19
C ALA A 123 0.60 10.34 -5.71
N VAL A 124 1.09 9.48 -6.58
CA VAL A 124 1.29 8.07 -6.29
C VAL A 124 2.72 7.69 -6.63
N ASP A 125 3.44 7.20 -5.63
CA ASP A 125 4.81 6.73 -5.75
C ASP A 125 4.81 5.21 -5.86
N ASN A 126 5.41 4.67 -6.93
CA ASN A 126 5.51 3.23 -7.16
C ASN A 126 4.18 2.49 -6.94
N GLY A 127 3.08 3.05 -7.48
CA GLY A 127 1.73 2.55 -7.23
C GLY A 127 1.42 1.25 -7.96
N TRP A 128 0.63 0.41 -7.30
CA TRP A 128 0.03 -0.76 -7.91
C TRP A 128 -1.38 -0.40 -8.39
N PHE A 129 -1.61 -0.37 -9.70
CA PHE A 129 -2.83 0.13 -10.33
C PHE A 129 -3.58 -0.94 -11.11
N ASP A 130 -2.90 -1.53 -12.08
CA ASP A 130 -3.48 -2.44 -13.07
C ASP A 130 -2.61 -3.69 -13.17
N VAL A 131 -3.12 -4.77 -12.63
CA VAL A 131 -2.39 -6.06 -12.56
C VAL A 131 -2.14 -6.63 -13.95
N SER A 132 -3.06 -6.45 -14.92
CA SER A 132 -2.90 -6.99 -16.27
C SER A 132 -1.73 -6.35 -17.03
N ILE A 133 -1.49 -5.08 -16.78
CA ILE A 133 -0.40 -4.32 -17.40
C ILE A 133 0.89 -4.45 -16.59
N GLN A 134 0.81 -4.25 -15.27
CA GLN A 134 2.01 -4.18 -14.43
C GLN A 134 2.68 -5.52 -14.21
N GLU A 135 1.93 -6.60 -14.05
CA GLU A 135 2.52 -7.93 -13.88
C GLU A 135 3.26 -8.36 -15.15
N ARG A 136 2.69 -8.09 -16.34
CA ARG A 136 3.40 -8.31 -17.60
C ARG A 136 4.66 -7.45 -17.71
N ALA A 137 4.58 -6.19 -17.33
CA ALA A 137 5.73 -5.28 -17.33
C ALA A 137 6.81 -5.70 -16.32
N ASN A 138 6.45 -6.28 -15.18
CA ASN A 138 7.39 -6.81 -14.19
C ASN A 138 8.15 -8.02 -14.73
N ILE A 139 7.50 -8.88 -15.52
CA ILE A 139 8.16 -10.01 -16.21
C ILE A 139 9.20 -9.47 -17.20
N ASP A 140 8.82 -8.49 -18.04
CA ASP A 140 9.72 -7.86 -19.00
C ASP A 140 10.89 -7.17 -18.30
N PHE A 141 10.63 -6.47 -17.21
CA PHE A 141 11.66 -5.81 -16.41
C PHE A 141 12.63 -6.80 -15.75
N ALA A 142 12.16 -7.93 -15.27
CA ALA A 142 13.02 -8.97 -14.71
C ALA A 142 14.00 -9.54 -15.77
N HIS A 143 13.58 -9.62 -17.02
CA HIS A 143 14.41 -10.08 -18.12
C HIS A 143 15.30 -8.96 -18.67
N SER A 144 14.77 -7.76 -18.90
CA SER A 144 15.47 -6.65 -19.54
C SER A 144 15.28 -5.34 -18.80
N ASN A 145 16.32 -4.86 -18.16
CA ASN A 145 16.36 -3.59 -17.45
C ASN A 145 17.77 -2.97 -17.52
N PRO A 146 17.96 -1.67 -17.21
CA PRO A 146 19.23 -0.98 -17.35
C PRO A 146 20.28 -1.36 -16.30
N ILE A 147 19.93 -2.17 -15.27
CA ILE A 147 20.81 -2.45 -14.14
C ILE A 147 21.44 -3.85 -14.29
N ARG A 148 20.63 -4.90 -14.33
CA ARG A 148 21.05 -6.27 -14.54
C ARG A 148 19.88 -7.18 -14.89
N GLN A 149 20.10 -8.14 -15.77
CA GLN A 149 19.15 -9.20 -16.04
C GLN A 149 18.96 -10.08 -14.79
N LEU A 150 17.72 -10.33 -14.40
CA LEU A 150 17.37 -11.12 -13.20
C LEU A 150 16.96 -12.54 -13.55
N ILE A 151 16.40 -12.77 -14.74
CA ILE A 151 15.97 -14.07 -15.26
C ILE A 151 16.56 -14.28 -16.66
N ASN A 152 16.87 -15.53 -17.02
CA ASN A 152 17.40 -15.86 -18.33
C ASN A 152 16.29 -15.95 -19.40
N ASP A 153 16.69 -16.08 -20.67
CA ASP A 153 15.77 -16.12 -21.82
C ASP A 153 14.77 -17.27 -21.71
N THR A 154 15.20 -18.46 -21.29
CA THR A 154 14.33 -19.63 -21.16
C THR A 154 13.21 -19.40 -20.15
N LEU A 155 13.56 -18.93 -18.94
CA LEU A 155 12.55 -18.64 -17.92
C LEU A 155 11.64 -17.49 -18.34
N TYR A 156 12.19 -16.49 -19.04
CA TYR A 156 11.38 -15.39 -19.56
C TYR A 156 10.30 -15.89 -20.53
N GLU A 157 10.67 -16.74 -21.52
CA GLU A 157 9.73 -17.31 -22.47
C GLU A 157 8.66 -18.16 -21.77
N GLU A 158 9.04 -19.00 -20.81
CA GLU A 158 8.13 -19.83 -20.02
C GLU A 158 7.13 -18.99 -19.22
N VAL A 159 7.58 -17.93 -18.55
CA VAL A 159 6.72 -17.07 -17.72
C VAL A 159 5.81 -16.20 -18.59
N VAL A 160 6.30 -15.71 -19.74
CA VAL A 160 5.46 -14.98 -20.71
C VAL A 160 4.35 -15.85 -21.25
N GLU A 161 4.66 -17.08 -21.66
CA GLU A 161 3.65 -18.03 -22.14
C GLU A 161 2.61 -18.33 -21.03
N SER A 162 3.06 -18.57 -19.80
CA SER A 162 2.18 -18.80 -18.65
C SER A 162 1.30 -17.58 -18.35
N PHE A 163 1.86 -16.37 -18.43
CA PHE A 163 1.10 -15.14 -18.26
C PHE A 163 -0.03 -15.03 -19.29
N GLU A 164 0.28 -15.18 -20.56
CA GLU A 164 -0.67 -14.98 -21.66
C GLU A 164 -1.74 -16.07 -21.72
N THR A 165 -1.36 -17.32 -21.45
CA THR A 165 -2.25 -18.49 -21.64
C THR A 165 -3.04 -18.85 -20.39
N THR A 166 -2.55 -18.51 -19.20
CA THR A 166 -3.14 -18.94 -17.94
C THR A 166 -3.54 -17.76 -17.06
N HIS A 167 -2.59 -16.85 -16.79
CA HIS A 167 -2.81 -15.82 -15.78
C HIS A 167 -3.71 -14.69 -16.27
N LEU A 168 -3.45 -14.13 -17.44
CA LEU A 168 -4.27 -13.05 -18.01
C LEU A 168 -5.73 -13.46 -18.16
N PRO A 169 -6.10 -14.65 -18.66
CA PRO A 169 -7.50 -15.12 -18.64
C PRO A 169 -8.12 -15.22 -17.24
N LEU A 170 -7.32 -15.50 -16.19
CA LEU A 170 -7.82 -15.49 -14.81
C LEU A 170 -8.05 -14.08 -14.29
N ILE A 171 -7.20 -13.11 -14.67
CA ILE A 171 -7.43 -11.68 -14.37
C ILE A 171 -8.72 -11.21 -15.03
N ASP A 172 -8.90 -11.49 -16.33
CA ASP A 172 -10.11 -11.12 -17.08
C ASP A 172 -11.37 -11.73 -16.44
N LYS A 173 -11.29 -13.00 -16.07
CA LYS A 173 -12.38 -13.66 -15.36
C LYS A 173 -12.68 -13.02 -14.00
N CYS A 174 -11.64 -12.64 -13.23
CA CYS A 174 -11.81 -11.91 -11.98
C CYS A 174 -12.50 -10.57 -12.22
N ALA A 175 -12.09 -9.83 -13.24
CA ALA A 175 -12.70 -8.54 -13.58
C ALA A 175 -14.17 -8.67 -14.01
N ASP A 176 -14.48 -9.70 -14.79
CA ASP A 176 -15.84 -9.94 -15.30
C ASP A 176 -16.80 -10.45 -14.22
N GLU A 177 -16.35 -11.40 -13.39
CA GLU A 177 -17.21 -12.03 -12.39
C GLU A 177 -17.27 -11.27 -11.06
N GLY A 178 -16.19 -10.59 -10.67
CA GLY A 178 -16.08 -9.88 -9.40
C GLY A 178 -16.28 -10.77 -8.16
N THR A 179 -15.95 -12.07 -8.24
CA THR A 179 -16.13 -13.02 -7.14
C THR A 179 -14.84 -13.31 -6.40
N ASP A 180 -14.94 -13.64 -5.09
CA ASP A 180 -13.77 -14.05 -4.29
C ASP A 180 -13.04 -15.23 -4.92
N GLU A 181 -13.76 -16.17 -5.49
CA GLU A 181 -13.20 -17.38 -6.09
C GLU A 181 -12.39 -17.07 -7.34
N SER A 182 -12.95 -16.29 -8.27
CA SER A 182 -12.27 -15.94 -9.52
C SER A 182 -11.02 -15.08 -9.27
N CYS A 183 -11.11 -14.09 -8.37
CA CYS A 183 -10.00 -13.21 -8.07
C CYS A 183 -8.90 -13.89 -7.24
N HIS A 184 -9.28 -14.80 -6.35
CA HIS A 184 -8.32 -15.63 -5.66
C HIS A 184 -7.55 -16.55 -6.62
N ALA A 185 -8.21 -17.11 -7.62
CA ALA A 185 -7.55 -17.93 -8.64
C ALA A 185 -6.51 -17.12 -9.43
N ALA A 186 -6.83 -15.89 -9.83
CA ALA A 186 -5.89 -14.99 -10.48
C ALA A 186 -4.68 -14.67 -9.58
N PHE A 187 -4.93 -14.30 -8.32
CA PHE A 187 -3.88 -14.01 -7.35
C PHE A 187 -2.93 -15.19 -7.12
N ILE A 188 -3.47 -16.40 -6.94
CA ILE A 188 -2.65 -17.60 -6.71
C ILE A 188 -1.82 -17.93 -7.95
N SER A 189 -2.41 -17.85 -9.15
CA SER A 189 -1.68 -18.10 -10.40
C SER A 189 -0.46 -17.18 -10.53
N TYR A 190 -0.60 -15.88 -10.26
CA TYR A 190 0.55 -14.98 -10.31
C TYR A 190 1.55 -15.26 -9.18
N SER A 191 1.10 -15.23 -7.94
CA SER A 191 2.01 -15.29 -6.79
C SER A 191 2.75 -16.60 -6.66
N GLN A 192 2.13 -17.74 -6.98
CA GLN A 192 2.74 -19.05 -6.80
C GLN A 192 3.44 -19.57 -8.06
N ASP A 193 2.87 -19.33 -9.22
CA ASP A 193 3.38 -19.93 -10.46
C ASP A 193 4.40 -19.02 -11.17
N MET A 194 4.23 -17.70 -11.10
CA MET A 194 5.09 -16.77 -11.81
C MET A 194 6.03 -15.99 -10.90
N GLU A 195 5.51 -15.28 -9.90
CA GLU A 195 6.35 -14.45 -9.03
C GLU A 195 7.40 -15.28 -8.29
N PHE A 196 7.02 -16.46 -7.77
CA PHE A 196 7.98 -17.37 -7.14
C PHE A 196 9.04 -17.87 -8.10
N ALA A 197 8.68 -18.22 -9.35
CA ALA A 197 9.64 -18.65 -10.34
C ALA A 197 10.64 -17.54 -10.69
N ILE A 198 10.13 -16.34 -10.93
CA ILE A 198 10.94 -15.15 -11.23
C ILE A 198 11.87 -14.81 -10.07
N MET A 199 11.34 -14.65 -8.85
CA MET A 199 12.15 -14.27 -7.70
C MET A 199 13.08 -15.37 -7.22
N GLY A 200 12.71 -16.64 -7.43
CA GLY A 200 13.56 -17.79 -7.15
C GLY A 200 14.79 -17.90 -8.06
N ALA A 201 14.72 -17.30 -9.24
CA ALA A 201 15.84 -17.24 -10.19
C ALA A 201 16.75 -16.01 -9.98
N TRP A 202 16.36 -15.06 -9.12
CA TRP A 202 17.15 -13.86 -8.90
C TRP A 202 18.54 -14.16 -8.34
N PRO A 203 19.56 -13.39 -8.73
CA PRO A 203 20.86 -13.46 -8.10
C PRO A 203 20.76 -13.24 -6.58
N GLU A 204 21.58 -13.94 -5.82
CA GLU A 204 21.65 -13.81 -4.36
C GLU A 204 21.80 -12.33 -3.93
N GLY A 205 21.12 -11.95 -2.87
CA GLY A 205 21.10 -10.57 -2.34
C GLY A 205 20.25 -9.58 -3.15
N THR A 206 19.47 -10.04 -4.14
CA THR A 206 18.48 -9.19 -4.82
C THR A 206 17.27 -8.96 -3.92
N ARG A 207 16.75 -7.74 -3.91
CA ARG A 207 15.53 -7.37 -3.17
C ARG A 207 14.43 -6.91 -4.12
N PRO A 208 13.15 -7.15 -3.83
CA PRO A 208 12.04 -6.69 -4.65
C PRO A 208 12.03 -5.18 -4.90
N SER A 209 12.42 -4.40 -3.89
CA SER A 209 12.45 -2.93 -3.95
C SER A 209 13.76 -2.35 -4.50
N ASP A 210 14.82 -3.17 -4.62
CA ASP A 210 16.14 -2.71 -5.09
C ASP A 210 16.93 -3.84 -5.74
N ILE A 211 16.95 -3.84 -7.08
CA ILE A 211 17.62 -4.87 -7.87
C ILE A 211 19.13 -4.63 -8.07
N ARG A 212 19.69 -3.59 -7.49
CA ARG A 212 21.14 -3.35 -7.55
C ARG A 212 21.91 -4.49 -6.87
N PRO A 213 23.13 -4.77 -7.30
CA PRO A 213 23.99 -5.68 -6.55
C PRO A 213 24.26 -5.17 -5.13
N ASN A 214 24.00 -5.99 -4.11
CA ASN A 214 24.23 -5.66 -2.71
C ASN A 214 23.55 -4.33 -2.28
N PRO A 215 22.23 -4.23 -2.41
CA PRO A 215 21.53 -3.02 -2.01
C PRO A 215 21.70 -2.77 -0.50
N PRO A 216 21.75 -1.50 -0.06
CA PRO A 216 21.85 -1.20 1.36
C PRO A 216 20.64 -1.73 2.12
N ASP A 217 20.85 -2.09 3.38
CA ASP A 217 19.74 -2.44 4.26
C ASP A 217 18.79 -1.26 4.46
N VAL A 218 17.49 -1.54 4.51
CA VAL A 218 16.46 -0.53 4.73
C VAL A 218 16.21 -0.42 6.25
N PRO A 219 16.40 0.77 6.85
CA PRO A 219 16.08 0.98 8.25
C PRO A 219 14.59 0.81 8.51
N SER A 220 14.23 0.27 9.68
CA SER A 220 12.84 0.14 10.14
C SER A 220 12.61 1.04 11.36
N ALA A 221 11.42 1.61 11.44
CA ALA A 221 10.96 2.35 12.61
C ALA A 221 10.22 1.48 13.63
N GLU A 222 10.01 0.20 13.34
CA GLU A 222 9.14 -0.68 14.12
C GLU A 222 9.60 -0.84 15.56
N GLU A 223 10.89 -1.13 15.77
CA GLU A 223 11.46 -1.28 17.11
C GLU A 223 11.32 0.01 17.93
N TYR A 224 11.60 1.16 17.34
CA TYR A 224 11.45 2.46 17.97
C TYR A 224 9.99 2.74 18.35
N LEU A 225 9.05 2.54 17.43
CA LEU A 225 7.62 2.75 17.65
C LEU A 225 7.02 1.73 18.64
N GLY A 226 7.61 0.54 18.75
CA GLY A 226 7.25 -0.48 19.74
C GLY A 226 7.64 -0.11 21.19
N ARG A 227 8.53 0.84 21.39
CA ARG A 227 9.00 1.26 22.72
C ARG A 227 7.87 1.87 23.56
N LYS A 228 7.81 1.49 24.84
CA LYS A 228 6.76 1.96 25.77
C LYS A 228 6.82 3.46 26.05
N ASP A 229 8.04 4.04 26.14
CA ASP A 229 8.24 5.47 26.33
C ASP A 229 7.76 6.30 25.13
N ILE A 230 8.05 5.83 23.93
CA ILE A 230 7.61 6.47 22.68
C ILE A 230 6.08 6.40 22.54
N ARG A 231 5.50 5.21 22.71
CA ARG A 231 4.03 5.04 22.68
C ARG A 231 3.33 5.95 23.69
N LYS A 232 3.87 6.05 24.88
CA LYS A 232 3.33 6.96 25.91
C LYS A 232 3.45 8.43 25.49
N ALA A 233 4.58 8.83 24.91
CA ALA A 233 4.82 10.19 24.48
C ALA A 233 3.88 10.65 23.37
N ILE A 234 3.57 9.75 22.41
CA ILE A 234 2.64 10.04 21.31
C ILE A 234 1.16 9.75 21.65
N GLY A 235 0.88 9.23 22.84
CA GLY A 235 -0.49 8.91 23.27
C GLY A 235 -1.08 7.66 22.61
N ALA A 236 -0.26 6.77 22.07
CA ALA A 236 -0.73 5.55 21.40
C ALA A 236 -1.45 4.60 22.38
N GLN A 237 -2.59 4.08 21.97
CA GLN A 237 -3.46 3.22 22.79
C GLN A 237 -3.22 1.73 22.57
N LYS A 238 -2.48 1.36 21.52
CA LYS A 238 -2.13 -0.03 21.18
C LYS A 238 -0.64 -0.16 20.85
N GLU A 239 -0.18 -1.38 20.65
CA GLU A 239 1.13 -1.66 20.09
C GLU A 239 1.15 -1.32 18.59
N PHE A 240 2.32 -0.93 18.08
CA PHE A 240 2.49 -0.67 16.66
C PHE A 240 2.48 -1.99 15.88
N GLU A 241 1.71 -2.00 14.81
CA GLU A 241 1.68 -3.10 13.83
C GLU A 241 1.81 -2.49 12.45
N GLU A 242 2.98 -2.63 11.82
CA GLU A 242 3.22 -2.05 10.50
C GLU A 242 2.21 -2.55 9.48
N CYS A 243 1.99 -3.85 9.46
CA CYS A 243 1.04 -4.52 8.59
C CYS A 243 0.00 -5.26 9.41
N SER A 244 -1.25 -5.04 9.12
CA SER A 244 -2.34 -5.71 9.79
C SER A 244 -2.72 -7.01 9.07
N TRP A 245 -2.52 -8.15 9.73
CA TRP A 245 -3.10 -9.42 9.33
C TRP A 245 -4.45 -9.62 10.06
N PRO A 246 -5.53 -9.97 9.41
CA PRO A 246 -5.70 -10.72 8.16
C PRO A 246 -6.20 -9.85 6.98
N MET A 247 -5.66 -8.72 6.75
CA MET A 247 -6.14 -7.80 5.72
C MET A 247 -5.41 -8.01 4.41
N GLY A 248 -5.59 -9.17 3.77
CA GLY A 248 -5.26 -9.32 2.36
C GLY A 248 -6.42 -8.79 1.53
N PHE A 249 -6.33 -7.59 0.99
CA PHE A 249 -7.27 -7.13 -0.01
C PHE A 249 -6.82 -7.67 -1.36
N ILE A 250 -7.70 -8.42 -2.03
CA ILE A 250 -7.62 -8.58 -3.47
C ILE A 250 -8.56 -7.52 -4.02
N ASP A 251 -8.02 -6.52 -4.67
CA ASP A 251 -8.83 -5.49 -5.32
C ASP A 251 -9.04 -5.89 -6.77
N THR A 252 -10.28 -6.01 -7.20
CA THR A 252 -10.66 -6.44 -8.53
C THR A 252 -10.56 -5.33 -9.58
N GLY A 253 -9.95 -4.18 -9.24
CA GLY A 253 -9.83 -3.05 -10.17
C GLY A 253 -11.13 -2.25 -10.37
N ASP A 254 -12.28 -2.79 -10.03
CA ASP A 254 -13.57 -2.07 -10.02
C ASP A 254 -13.87 -1.45 -8.64
N GLY A 255 -12.92 -1.60 -7.69
CA GLY A 255 -13.02 -1.16 -6.31
C GLY A 255 -13.89 -2.08 -5.44
N THR A 256 -14.16 -3.30 -5.86
CA THR A 256 -14.71 -4.35 -5.01
C THR A 256 -13.53 -5.18 -4.51
N ALA A 257 -13.09 -4.99 -3.30
CA ALA A 257 -12.05 -5.82 -2.71
C ALA A 257 -12.66 -7.03 -2.02
N GLN A 258 -11.92 -8.10 -1.94
CA GLN A 258 -12.47 -9.39 -1.57
C GLN A 258 -11.76 -10.05 -0.39
N ALA A 259 -12.36 -11.10 0.11
CA ALA A 259 -12.14 -11.74 1.38
C ALA A 259 -10.66 -11.95 1.77
N PRO A 260 -10.33 -11.84 3.05
CA PRO A 260 -8.98 -12.11 3.53
C PRO A 260 -8.60 -13.56 3.21
N LEU A 261 -7.42 -13.73 2.61
CA LEU A 261 -6.80 -15.04 2.52
C LEU A 261 -6.57 -15.54 3.94
N SER A 262 -7.14 -16.69 4.27
CA SER A 262 -6.89 -17.30 5.58
C SER A 262 -5.39 -17.59 5.71
N PRO A 263 -4.73 -17.10 6.75
CA PRO A 263 -3.29 -17.32 6.99
C PRO A 263 -2.88 -18.80 6.95
N HIS A 264 -3.83 -19.69 7.21
CA HIS A 264 -3.62 -21.13 7.24
C HIS A 264 -3.61 -21.81 5.85
N LYS A 265 -3.92 -21.10 4.79
CA LYS A 265 -3.92 -21.62 3.41
C LYS A 265 -2.73 -21.18 2.58
N LEU A 266 -1.94 -20.22 3.06
CA LEU A 266 -0.70 -19.82 2.41
C LEU A 266 0.44 -20.72 2.88
N PRO A 267 1.32 -21.20 1.99
CA PRO A 267 2.54 -21.88 2.42
C PRO A 267 3.39 -20.92 3.28
N PRO A 268 4.19 -21.43 4.22
CA PRO A 268 4.98 -20.60 5.15
C PRO A 268 5.84 -19.52 4.48
N TRP A 269 6.21 -19.74 3.23
CA TRP A 269 7.01 -18.82 2.40
C TRP A 269 6.23 -17.60 1.89
N GLY A 270 4.92 -17.71 1.70
CA GLY A 270 4.06 -16.60 1.29
C GLY A 270 3.93 -15.54 2.37
N LEU A 271 3.97 -15.94 3.65
CA LEU A 271 3.89 -15.03 4.79
C LEU A 271 5.13 -14.11 4.91
N TYR A 272 6.31 -14.63 4.61
CA TYR A 272 7.56 -13.87 4.70
C TYR A 272 7.67 -12.74 3.65
N ARG A 273 7.08 -12.91 2.48
CA ARG A 273 7.23 -11.95 1.37
C ARG A 273 6.31 -10.75 1.47
N TRP A 274 5.11 -10.92 2.03
CA TRP A 274 4.21 -9.80 2.27
C TRP A 274 4.72 -8.86 3.37
N GLN A 275 5.49 -9.35 4.32
CA GLN A 275 6.18 -8.52 5.30
C GLN A 275 7.28 -7.65 4.68
N GLU A 276 7.87 -8.06 3.55
CA GLU A 276 8.87 -7.26 2.83
C GLU A 276 8.21 -6.22 1.89
N LEU A 277 6.93 -6.42 1.52
CA LEU A 277 6.17 -5.50 0.68
C LEU A 277 5.36 -4.47 1.48
N CYS A 278 5.14 -4.71 2.73
CA CYS A 278 4.67 -3.70 3.65
C CYS A 278 5.80 -2.75 3.97
#